data_ab8614b3ff131970b1abc7c792d475da
#
_entry.id   ab8614b3ff131970b1abc7c792d475da
#
_cell.length_a   1.000
_cell.length_b   1.000
_cell.length_c   1.000
_cell.angle_alpha   90.00
_cell.angle_beta   90.00
_cell.angle_gamma   90.00
#
_symmetry.space_group_name_H-M   'P 1'
#
loop_
_entity.id
_entity.type
_entity.pdbx_description
1 polymer ?
#
loop_
_entity_poly.entity_id
_entity_poly.type
_entity_poly.pdbx_seq_one_letter_code
_entity_poly.pdbx_strand_id
1 'polypeptide(L)'
;MTQQDPATAGYVFNQTMMRIRDPDASLAFYQSVLGMTLYQRVDFAEMSFSLYFLGYPTNHADKPLPTEPTDRSRLTFRQSALLELTHNWGTESDQTFEGYHSVMPTQEALGISA
;
A
#
# COMPACT_ATOMS: atom_id res chain seq x y z
N MET A 1 -25.12 6.96 -19.35
CA MET A 1 -24.19 6.07 -18.62
C MET A 1 -23.40 5.25 -19.63
N THR A 2 -22.09 5.26 -19.49
CA THR A 2 -21.20 4.52 -20.37
C THR A 2 -21.14 3.05 -19.95
N GLN A 3 -21.29 2.14 -20.88
CA GLN A 3 -21.10 0.72 -20.60
C GLN A 3 -19.62 0.38 -20.57
N GLN A 4 -19.26 -0.50 -19.67
CA GLN A 4 -17.90 -1.02 -19.60
C GLN A 4 -17.63 -1.92 -20.82
N ASP A 5 -16.43 -1.75 -21.40
CA ASP A 5 -15.98 -2.63 -22.47
C ASP A 5 -15.83 -4.07 -21.91
N PRO A 6 -16.38 -5.09 -22.58
CA PRO A 6 -16.21 -6.47 -22.14
C PRO A 6 -14.75 -6.90 -21.95
N ALA A 7 -13.82 -6.30 -22.69
CA ALA A 7 -12.40 -6.63 -22.54
C ALA A 7 -11.84 -6.29 -21.18
N THR A 8 -12.46 -5.35 -20.44
CA THR A 8 -12.00 -4.92 -19.13
C THR A 8 -12.93 -5.36 -17.99
N ALA A 9 -13.85 -6.27 -18.27
CA ALA A 9 -14.87 -6.66 -17.29
C ALA A 9 -14.30 -7.20 -15.97
N GLY A 10 -13.12 -7.82 -16.00
CA GLY A 10 -12.48 -8.34 -14.80
C GLY A 10 -11.45 -7.42 -14.18
N TYR A 11 -11.30 -6.20 -14.70
CA TYR A 11 -10.30 -5.28 -14.18
C TYR A 11 -10.75 -4.70 -12.83
N VAL A 12 -9.78 -4.54 -11.94
CA VAL A 12 -10.00 -3.92 -10.62
C VAL A 12 -8.95 -2.83 -10.39
N PHE A 13 -9.31 -1.84 -9.61
CA PHE A 13 -8.35 -0.86 -9.13
C PHE A 13 -7.66 -1.48 -7.91
N ASN A 14 -6.48 -2.07 -8.14
CA ASN A 14 -5.81 -2.89 -7.13
C ASN A 14 -5.21 -2.04 -6.00
N GLN A 15 -4.47 -0.97 -6.35
CA GLN A 15 -3.65 -0.30 -5.33
C GLN A 15 -3.39 1.16 -5.63
N THR A 16 -3.09 1.91 -4.56
CA THR A 16 -2.56 3.27 -4.60
C THR A 16 -1.27 3.28 -3.80
N MET A 17 -0.23 3.95 -4.29
CA MET A 17 1.08 3.93 -3.65
C MET A 17 1.37 5.24 -2.92
N MET A 18 2.02 5.12 -1.77
CA MET A 18 2.57 6.23 -1.01
C MET A 18 3.99 5.89 -0.58
N ARG A 19 4.89 6.88 -0.63
CA ARG A 19 6.22 6.72 -0.04
C ARG A 19 6.18 7.04 1.44
N ILE A 20 6.85 6.21 2.24
CA ILE A 20 6.92 6.38 3.69
C ILE A 20 8.36 6.53 4.14
N ARG A 21 8.54 7.17 5.29
CA ARG A 21 9.87 7.37 5.87
C ARG A 21 10.30 6.17 6.71
N ASP A 22 9.44 5.73 7.63
CA ASP A 22 9.75 4.71 8.62
C ASP A 22 8.67 3.64 8.59
N PRO A 23 8.99 2.43 8.11
CA PRO A 23 7.98 1.38 8.02
C PRO A 23 7.42 0.95 9.36
N ASP A 24 8.22 0.95 10.44
CA ASP A 24 7.72 0.57 11.76
C ASP A 24 6.61 1.52 12.22
N ALA A 25 6.83 2.81 12.08
CA ALA A 25 5.84 3.81 12.45
C ALA A 25 4.59 3.74 11.56
N SER A 26 4.79 3.62 10.25
CA SER A 26 3.68 3.57 9.30
C SER A 26 2.86 2.31 9.46
N LEU A 27 3.49 1.14 9.60
CA LEU A 27 2.78 -0.12 9.82
C LEU A 27 2.02 -0.10 11.13
N ALA A 28 2.59 0.45 12.19
CA ALA A 28 1.90 0.59 13.46
C ALA A 28 0.62 1.43 13.30
N PHE A 29 0.70 2.52 12.55
CA PHE A 29 -0.46 3.37 12.30
C PHE A 29 -1.54 2.64 11.50
N TYR A 30 -1.18 2.09 10.34
CA TYR A 30 -2.17 1.47 9.47
C TYR A 30 -2.74 0.18 10.04
N GLN A 31 -1.93 -0.63 10.69
CA GLN A 31 -2.41 -1.89 11.30
C GLN A 31 -3.11 -1.67 12.64
N SER A 32 -2.50 -0.92 13.56
CA SER A 32 -3.03 -0.81 14.93
C SER A 32 -4.10 0.26 15.06
N VAL A 33 -3.95 1.41 14.38
CA VAL A 33 -4.92 2.50 14.47
C VAL A 33 -6.05 2.31 13.48
N LEU A 34 -5.73 2.04 12.20
CA LEU A 34 -6.74 1.90 11.16
C LEU A 34 -7.21 0.46 10.95
N GLY A 35 -6.62 -0.51 11.61
CA GLY A 35 -7.07 -1.90 11.57
C GLY A 35 -6.85 -2.60 10.25
N MET A 36 -5.91 -2.14 9.44
CA MET A 36 -5.61 -2.78 8.16
C MET A 36 -4.83 -4.08 8.34
N THR A 37 -4.95 -4.96 7.38
CA THR A 37 -4.20 -6.21 7.31
C THR A 37 -3.03 -6.05 6.35
N LEU A 38 -1.84 -6.47 6.77
CA LEU A 38 -0.68 -6.52 5.91
C LEU A 38 -0.77 -7.79 5.04
N TYR A 39 -1.05 -7.60 3.75
CA TYR A 39 -1.16 -8.71 2.81
C TYR A 39 0.19 -9.27 2.41
N GLN A 40 1.14 -8.38 2.13
CA GLN A 40 2.43 -8.83 1.63
C GLN A 40 3.49 -7.75 1.83
N ARG A 41 4.71 -8.20 2.11
CA ARG A 41 5.91 -7.39 2.05
C ARG A 41 6.81 -7.96 0.96
N VAL A 42 7.35 -7.09 0.10
CA VAL A 42 8.27 -7.49 -0.96
C VAL A 42 9.52 -6.62 -0.86
N ASP A 43 10.68 -7.27 -0.78
CA ASP A 43 11.96 -6.57 -0.69
C ASP A 43 12.71 -6.63 -2.01
N PHE A 44 13.23 -5.49 -2.44
CA PHE A 44 14.04 -5.36 -3.65
C PHE A 44 15.45 -4.92 -3.24
N ALA A 45 16.27 -5.86 -2.81
CA ALA A 45 17.60 -5.58 -2.26
C ALA A 45 18.52 -4.86 -3.26
N GLU A 46 18.42 -5.21 -4.54
CA GLU A 46 19.26 -4.59 -5.57
C GLU A 46 18.94 -3.10 -5.75
N MET A 47 17.73 -2.68 -5.44
CA MET A 47 17.30 -1.28 -5.55
C MET A 47 17.09 -0.61 -4.20
N SER A 48 17.35 -1.33 -3.12
CA SER A 48 17.27 -0.84 -1.73
C SER A 48 15.93 -0.25 -1.36
N PHE A 49 14.85 -0.96 -1.70
CA PHE A 49 13.53 -0.55 -1.25
C PHE A 49 12.64 -1.77 -0.94
N SER A 50 11.61 -1.52 -0.15
CA SER A 50 10.60 -2.52 0.19
C SER A 50 9.21 -1.99 -0.10
N LEU A 51 8.30 -2.89 -0.43
CA LEU A 51 6.89 -2.59 -0.62
C LEU A 51 6.07 -3.32 0.44
N TYR A 52 5.04 -2.63 0.94
CA TYR A 52 4.10 -3.18 1.91
C TYR A 52 2.69 -2.98 1.37
N PHE A 53 1.92 -4.06 1.25
CA PHE A 53 0.56 -4.03 0.74
C PHE A 53 -0.43 -4.25 1.89
N LEU A 54 -1.27 -3.26 2.15
CA LEU A 54 -2.24 -3.30 3.24
C LEU A 54 -3.66 -3.08 2.71
N GLY A 55 -4.63 -3.66 3.39
CA GLY A 55 -6.02 -3.47 3.02
C GLY A 55 -6.95 -4.06 4.07
N TYR A 56 -8.23 -4.07 3.73
CA TYR A 56 -9.26 -4.67 4.58
C TYR A 56 -9.78 -5.94 3.92
N PRO A 57 -9.65 -7.11 4.59
CA PRO A 57 -10.11 -8.37 4.00
C PRO A 57 -11.64 -8.41 3.98
N THR A 58 -12.22 -8.33 2.78
CA THR A 58 -13.66 -8.41 2.60
C THR A 58 -14.10 -9.76 2.06
N ASN A 59 -13.25 -10.42 1.26
CA ASN A 59 -13.59 -11.68 0.60
C ASN A 59 -13.06 -12.91 1.33
N HIS A 60 -12.19 -12.73 2.32
CA HIS A 60 -11.56 -13.84 3.03
C HIS A 60 -11.37 -13.53 4.52
N ALA A 61 -12.28 -12.73 5.11
CA ALA A 61 -12.15 -12.26 6.49
C ALA A 61 -11.99 -13.40 7.50
N ASP A 62 -12.63 -14.55 7.25
CA ASP A 62 -12.62 -15.70 8.14
C ASP A 62 -11.56 -16.74 7.78
N LYS A 63 -10.70 -16.46 6.81
CA LYS A 63 -9.69 -17.41 6.35
C LYS A 63 -8.29 -16.87 6.67
N PRO A 64 -7.38 -17.73 7.16
CA PRO A 64 -6.00 -17.30 7.33
C PRO A 64 -5.36 -16.97 5.99
N LEU A 65 -4.42 -16.01 6.01
CA LEU A 65 -3.70 -15.65 4.81
C LEU A 65 -2.77 -16.79 4.40
N PRO A 66 -2.65 -17.06 3.08
CA PRO A 66 -1.71 -18.08 2.62
C PRO A 66 -0.28 -17.77 3.04
N THR A 67 0.47 -18.80 3.39
CA THR A 67 1.89 -18.67 3.74
C THR A 67 2.80 -18.95 2.56
N GLU A 68 2.30 -19.67 1.55
CA GLU A 68 3.07 -19.95 0.35
C GLU A 68 3.18 -18.67 -0.48
N PRO A 69 4.41 -18.27 -0.91
CA PRO A 69 4.62 -16.96 -1.55
C PRO A 69 3.78 -16.70 -2.80
N THR A 70 3.64 -17.70 -3.66
CA THR A 70 2.85 -17.54 -4.91
C THR A 70 1.38 -17.34 -4.60
N ASP A 71 0.82 -18.12 -3.67
CA ASP A 71 -0.57 -17.99 -3.28
C ASP A 71 -0.83 -16.66 -2.58
N ARG A 72 0.13 -16.21 -1.76
CA ARG A 72 0.04 -14.92 -1.08
C ARG A 72 0.01 -13.77 -2.09
N SER A 73 0.87 -13.82 -3.10
CA SER A 73 0.91 -12.82 -4.16
C SER A 73 -0.38 -12.81 -4.98
N ARG A 74 -0.90 -13.99 -5.31
CA ARG A 74 -2.16 -14.09 -6.04
C ARG A 74 -3.30 -13.44 -5.27
N LEU A 75 -3.38 -13.70 -3.98
CA LEU A 75 -4.40 -13.10 -3.14
C LEU A 75 -4.24 -11.58 -3.10
N THR A 76 -3.02 -11.10 -2.87
CA THR A 76 -2.73 -9.67 -2.79
C THR A 76 -3.16 -8.93 -4.05
N PHE A 77 -2.76 -9.42 -5.22
CA PHE A 77 -3.02 -8.71 -6.47
C PHE A 77 -4.41 -8.94 -7.06
N ARG A 78 -5.25 -9.69 -6.36
CA ARG A 78 -6.68 -9.80 -6.67
C ARG A 78 -7.55 -8.85 -5.85
N GLN A 79 -6.98 -8.22 -4.82
CA GLN A 79 -7.74 -7.29 -4.00
C GLN A 79 -7.98 -5.99 -4.74
N SER A 80 -9.05 -5.29 -4.39
CA SER A 80 -9.26 -3.90 -4.76
C SER A 80 -8.95 -3.02 -3.56
N ALA A 81 -8.59 -1.77 -3.83
CA ALA A 81 -8.39 -0.75 -2.80
C ALA A 81 -7.29 -1.11 -1.78
N LEU A 82 -6.15 -1.61 -2.26
CA LEU A 82 -4.97 -1.80 -1.43
C LEU A 82 -4.19 -0.49 -1.30
N LEU A 83 -3.56 -0.33 -0.16
CA LEU A 83 -2.56 0.71 0.05
C LEU A 83 -1.19 0.07 -0.10
N GLU A 84 -0.39 0.57 -1.05
CA GLU A 84 0.98 0.14 -1.23
C GLU A 84 1.90 1.19 -0.62
N LEU A 85 2.67 0.80 0.40
CA LEU A 85 3.66 1.68 1.00
C LEU A 85 5.03 1.33 0.44
N THR A 86 5.74 2.35 -0.05
CA THR A 86 7.11 2.19 -0.55
C THR A 86 8.08 2.78 0.45
N HIS A 87 8.98 1.94 0.96
CA HIS A 87 10.05 2.36 1.85
C HIS A 87 11.39 2.26 1.15
N ASN A 88 12.00 3.41 0.86
CA ASN A 88 13.38 3.46 0.38
C ASN A 88 14.30 3.35 1.59
N TRP A 89 15.15 2.32 1.61
CA TRP A 89 15.94 1.99 2.79
C TRP A 89 16.85 3.16 3.21
N GLY A 90 16.83 3.47 4.50
CA GLY A 90 17.62 4.55 5.07
C GLY A 90 16.85 5.83 5.34
N THR A 91 15.64 5.98 4.79
CA THR A 91 14.85 7.20 4.98
C THR A 91 14.45 7.42 6.44
N GLU A 92 14.34 6.34 7.22
CA GLU A 92 14.01 6.42 8.64
C GLU A 92 15.02 7.21 9.45
N SER A 93 16.25 7.30 8.94
CA SER A 93 17.34 8.08 9.55
C SER A 93 17.57 9.42 8.87
N ASP A 94 16.82 9.74 7.83
CA ASP A 94 16.97 10.97 7.06
C ASP A 94 15.93 12.00 7.49
N GLN A 95 16.36 12.99 8.26
CA GLN A 95 15.47 14.02 8.77
C GLN A 95 14.96 14.98 7.69
N THR A 96 15.58 14.97 6.50
CA THR A 96 15.13 15.80 5.38
C THR A 96 14.12 15.11 4.48
N PHE A 97 13.82 13.84 4.71
CA PHE A 97 12.89 13.09 3.90
C PHE A 97 11.46 13.61 4.09
N GLU A 98 10.80 13.92 2.98
CA GLU A 98 9.44 14.46 2.97
C GLU A 98 8.44 13.56 2.22
N GLY A 99 8.83 12.33 1.92
CA GLY A 99 7.95 11.37 1.24
C GLY A 99 7.66 11.80 -0.20
N TYR A 100 6.39 11.99 -0.49
CA TYR A 100 5.93 12.38 -1.82
C TYR A 100 5.77 13.90 -1.97
N HIS A 101 6.39 14.67 -1.12
CA HIS A 101 6.24 16.13 -1.10
C HIS A 101 6.50 16.78 -2.46
N SER A 102 7.48 16.29 -3.19
CA SER A 102 7.88 16.87 -4.48
C SER A 102 6.86 16.61 -5.60
N VAL A 103 5.94 15.68 -5.42
CA VAL A 103 4.98 15.27 -6.47
C VAL A 103 3.53 15.43 -6.06
N MET A 104 3.26 15.72 -4.79
CA MET A 104 1.91 15.87 -4.27
C MET A 104 1.74 17.25 -3.66
N PRO A 105 0.57 17.90 -3.84
CA PRO A 105 0.32 19.16 -3.14
C PRO A 105 0.26 18.94 -1.64
N THR A 106 0.69 19.94 -0.88
CA THR A 106 0.59 19.91 0.58
C THR A 106 -0.86 20.04 1.03
N GLN A 107 -1.12 19.69 2.28
CA GLN A 107 -2.45 19.92 2.86
C GLN A 107 -2.85 21.39 2.78
N GLU A 108 -1.91 22.28 3.01
CA GLU A 108 -2.14 23.72 2.88
C GLU A 108 -2.58 24.11 1.48
N ALA A 109 -1.87 23.61 0.47
CA ALA A 109 -2.20 23.89 -0.93
C ALA A 109 -3.57 23.37 -1.32
N LEU A 110 -4.03 22.28 -0.68
CA LEU A 110 -5.34 21.71 -0.90
C LEU A 110 -6.43 22.35 -0.03
N GLY A 111 -6.07 23.25 0.89
CA GLY A 111 -7.04 23.86 1.81
C GLY A 111 -7.54 22.91 2.90
N ILE A 112 -6.78 21.86 3.20
CA ILE A 112 -7.17 20.87 4.20
C ILE A 112 -6.51 21.22 5.53
N SER A 113 -7.31 21.36 6.58
CA SER A 113 -6.80 21.56 7.93
C SER A 113 -6.36 20.24 8.54
N ALA A 114 -5.19 20.25 9.17
CA ALA A 114 -4.67 19.07 9.85
C ALA A 114 -5.50 18.75 11.11
#